data_3575bb4c06ddb8712587e24fdac19771
#
_entry.id   3575bb4c06ddb8712587e24fdac19771
#
_cell.length_a   1.000
_cell.length_b   1.000
_cell.length_c   1.000
_cell.angle_alpha   90.00
_cell.angle_beta   90.00
_cell.angle_gamma   90.00
#
_symmetry.space_group_name_H-M   'P 1'
#
loop_
_entity.id
_entity.type
_entity.pdbx_description
1 polymer ?
#
loop_
_entity_poly.entity_id
_entity_poly.type
_entity_poly.pdbx_seq_one_letter_code
_entity_poly.pdbx_strand_id
1 'polypeptide(L)'
;LLEIEKGKRFLVEALFFVLLFAFIYWTMHYVFFMDGSDLHSGFTTFGDFSPHTAMIRSFSFHNNFPTQYPHYGGVDVKYHFMFQFYAGILEYLGMRIDIAFNLISAASLWAFLVMLYFFAKQLTGYISVGVISVIMFFCRSSFAGLDKLVQAVISGDWESFWSNVEFIGYTAH
;
A
#
# COMPACT_ATOMS: atom_id res chain seq x y z
N LEU A 1 -36.58 -9.80 11.73
CA LEU A 1 -35.93 -10.38 10.54
C LEU A 1 -35.14 -9.33 9.76
N LEU A 2 -35.71 -8.15 9.41
CA LEU A 2 -35.02 -7.09 8.65
C LEU A 2 -33.79 -6.49 9.39
N GLU A 3 -33.85 -6.36 10.70
CA GLU A 3 -32.70 -5.87 11.51
C GLU A 3 -31.58 -6.92 11.59
N ILE A 4 -31.91 -8.19 11.66
CA ILE A 4 -30.94 -9.29 11.64
C ILE A 4 -30.21 -9.36 10.28
N GLU A 5 -30.93 -9.15 9.18
CA GLU A 5 -30.32 -9.08 7.84
C GLU A 5 -29.39 -7.85 7.69
N LYS A 6 -29.80 -6.69 8.20
CA LYS A 6 -28.93 -5.49 8.21
C LYS A 6 -27.67 -5.70 9.03
N GLY A 7 -27.78 -6.31 10.21
CA GLY A 7 -26.63 -6.66 11.05
C GLY A 7 -25.67 -7.63 10.36
N LYS A 8 -26.17 -8.66 9.69
CA LYS A 8 -25.34 -9.61 8.93
C LYS A 8 -24.61 -8.94 7.76
N ARG A 9 -25.31 -8.07 7.03
CA ARG A 9 -24.69 -7.31 5.92
C ARG A 9 -23.58 -6.39 6.41
N PHE A 10 -23.81 -5.68 7.51
CA PHE A 10 -22.78 -4.84 8.14
C PHE A 10 -21.54 -5.65 8.55
N LEU A 11 -21.73 -6.81 9.17
CA LEU A 11 -20.61 -7.67 9.57
C LEU A 11 -19.81 -8.19 8.38
N VAL A 12 -20.48 -8.55 7.29
CA VAL A 12 -19.81 -9.00 6.05
C VAL A 12 -19.00 -7.85 5.42
N GLU A 13 -19.55 -6.64 5.33
CA GLU A 13 -18.84 -5.47 4.83
C GLU A 13 -17.65 -5.12 5.74
N ALA A 14 -17.84 -5.14 7.06
CA ALA A 14 -16.77 -4.87 8.02
C ALA A 14 -15.64 -5.91 7.89
N LEU A 15 -15.96 -7.19 7.80
CA LEU A 15 -14.99 -8.26 7.58
C LEU A 15 -14.24 -8.07 6.26
N PHE A 16 -14.94 -7.72 5.19
CA PHE A 16 -14.32 -7.41 3.89
C PHE A 16 -13.30 -6.28 4.02
N PHE A 17 -13.62 -5.18 4.71
CA PHE A 17 -12.70 -4.06 4.87
C PHE A 17 -11.50 -4.40 5.76
N VAL A 18 -11.69 -5.22 6.79
CA VAL A 18 -10.59 -5.71 7.63
C VAL A 18 -9.64 -6.59 6.83
N LEU A 19 -10.17 -7.53 6.05
CA LEU A 19 -9.37 -8.40 5.19
C LEU A 19 -8.67 -7.61 4.08
N LEU A 20 -9.32 -6.61 3.51
CA LEU A 20 -8.74 -5.71 2.53
C LEU A 20 -7.55 -4.93 3.12
N PHE A 21 -7.70 -4.38 4.34
CA PHE A 21 -6.59 -3.71 5.01
C PHE A 21 -5.42 -4.65 5.28
N ALA A 22 -5.70 -5.84 5.79
CA ALA A 22 -4.68 -6.85 6.06
C ALA A 22 -3.93 -7.27 4.79
N PHE A 23 -4.65 -7.44 3.67
CA PHE A 23 -4.05 -7.74 2.37
C PHE A 23 -3.16 -6.59 1.86
N ILE A 24 -3.65 -5.34 1.92
CA ILE A 24 -2.88 -4.16 1.52
C ILE A 24 -1.62 -4.03 2.37
N TYR A 25 -1.74 -4.13 3.69
CA TYR A 25 -0.61 -4.02 4.59
C TYR A 25 0.42 -5.14 4.35
N TRP A 26 -0.04 -6.37 4.13
CA TRP A 26 0.82 -7.49 3.79
C TRP A 26 1.59 -7.26 2.49
N THR A 27 0.94 -6.77 1.43
CA THR A 27 1.62 -6.45 0.16
C THR A 27 2.65 -5.34 0.32
N MET A 28 2.33 -4.27 1.07
CA MET A 28 3.28 -3.19 1.37
C MET A 28 4.50 -3.71 2.15
N HIS A 29 4.25 -4.52 3.19
CA HIS A 29 5.31 -5.08 4.01
C HIS A 29 6.19 -6.08 3.24
N TYR A 30 5.63 -6.81 2.27
CA TYR A 30 6.40 -7.70 1.40
C TYR A 30 7.41 -6.94 0.52
N VAL A 31 7.06 -5.72 0.10
CA VAL A 31 7.90 -4.89 -0.78
C VAL A 31 8.92 -4.06 0.01
N PHE A 32 8.59 -3.65 1.23
CA PHE A 32 9.44 -2.77 2.03
C PHE A 32 9.43 -3.20 3.50
N PHE A 33 10.54 -3.77 3.98
CA PHE A 33 10.66 -4.31 5.33
C PHE A 33 12.08 -4.28 5.86
N MET A 34 12.23 -4.33 7.17
CA MET A 34 13.52 -4.50 7.84
C MET A 34 13.71 -5.95 8.28
N ASP A 35 14.91 -6.48 7.96
CA ASP A 35 15.41 -7.74 8.51
C ASP A 35 16.70 -7.45 9.31
N GLY A 36 16.63 -7.60 10.63
CA GLY A 36 17.71 -7.16 11.51
C GLY A 36 17.97 -5.65 11.38
N SER A 37 19.17 -5.29 10.94
CA SER A 37 19.58 -3.91 10.66
C SER A 37 19.38 -3.48 9.20
N ASP A 38 19.08 -4.42 8.32
CA ASP A 38 19.05 -4.20 6.89
C ASP A 38 17.65 -3.83 6.43
N LEU A 39 17.58 -2.80 5.56
CA LEU A 39 16.33 -2.34 4.98
C LEU A 39 16.21 -2.91 3.56
N HIS A 40 15.18 -3.72 3.36
CA HIS A 40 14.90 -4.37 2.09
C HIS A 40 13.81 -3.61 1.33
N SER A 41 14.03 -3.43 0.02
CA SER A 41 13.04 -2.85 -0.89
C SER A 41 12.93 -3.69 -2.16
N GLY A 42 11.74 -3.71 -2.78
CA GLY A 42 11.51 -4.39 -4.04
C GLY A 42 12.47 -3.93 -5.12
N PHE A 43 12.97 -4.86 -5.94
CA PHE A 43 14.00 -4.61 -6.94
C PHE A 43 13.63 -3.51 -7.94
N THR A 44 12.38 -3.46 -8.36
CA THR A 44 11.90 -2.47 -9.35
C THR A 44 11.67 -1.08 -8.76
N THR A 45 11.54 -0.96 -7.43
CA THR A 45 11.16 0.27 -6.72
C THR A 45 12.26 0.85 -5.84
N PHE A 46 13.44 0.21 -5.78
CA PHE A 46 14.52 0.64 -4.88
C PHE A 46 14.94 2.10 -5.09
N GLY A 47 14.90 2.58 -6.34
CA GLY A 47 15.25 3.95 -6.69
C GLY A 47 14.31 5.00 -6.07
N ASP A 48 13.04 4.66 -5.92
CA ASP A 48 12.04 5.53 -5.30
C ASP A 48 12.10 5.49 -3.78
N PHE A 49 12.37 4.33 -3.18
CA PHE A 49 12.47 4.21 -1.72
C PHE A 49 13.64 4.96 -1.12
N SER A 50 14.79 5.02 -1.82
CA SER A 50 15.98 5.70 -1.31
C SER A 50 15.75 7.19 -1.00
N PRO A 51 15.26 8.05 -1.93
CA PRO A 51 15.01 9.45 -1.62
C PRO A 51 13.88 9.64 -0.59
N HIS A 52 12.87 8.77 -0.58
CA HIS A 52 11.79 8.86 0.40
C HIS A 52 12.28 8.54 1.82
N THR A 53 13.08 7.50 2.00
CA THR A 53 13.65 7.14 3.30
C THR A 53 14.62 8.20 3.81
N ALA A 54 15.44 8.78 2.94
CA ALA A 54 16.32 9.89 3.30
C ALA A 54 15.51 11.11 3.76
N MET A 55 14.41 11.42 3.09
CA MET A 55 13.52 12.52 3.48
C MET A 55 12.85 12.23 4.83
N ILE A 56 12.34 11.02 5.07
CA ILE A 56 11.77 10.60 6.36
C ILE A 56 12.80 10.80 7.48
N ARG A 57 14.02 10.29 7.29
CA ARG A 57 15.11 10.41 8.26
C ARG A 57 15.56 11.85 8.51
N SER A 58 15.44 12.72 7.52
CA SER A 58 15.72 14.14 7.70
C SER A 58 14.74 14.83 8.68
N PHE A 59 13.48 14.38 8.70
CA PHE A 59 12.49 14.86 9.67
C PHE A 59 12.64 14.22 11.04
N SER A 60 12.85 12.90 11.09
CA SER A 60 12.88 12.17 12.36
C SER A 60 14.13 12.47 13.19
N PHE A 61 15.30 12.65 12.58
CA PHE A 61 16.57 12.81 13.30
C PHE A 61 17.25 14.18 13.14
N HIS A 62 16.88 14.97 12.12
CA HIS A 62 17.63 16.19 11.79
C HIS A 62 16.79 17.47 11.82
N ASN A 63 15.54 17.40 12.27
CA ASN A 63 14.67 18.57 12.39
C ASN A 63 14.69 19.47 11.13
N ASN A 64 14.41 18.87 9.96
CA ASN A 64 14.55 19.51 8.64
C ASN A 64 13.48 20.59 8.40
N PHE A 65 13.60 21.73 9.12
CA PHE A 65 12.77 22.91 8.95
C PHE A 65 13.63 24.19 9.01
N PRO A 66 13.52 25.10 8.01
CA PRO A 66 12.71 25.00 6.76
C PRO A 66 13.11 23.80 5.94
N THR A 67 12.17 23.20 5.23
CA THR A 67 12.32 21.90 4.58
C THR A 67 13.28 21.97 3.40
N GLN A 68 14.38 21.24 3.47
CA GLN A 68 15.39 21.15 2.41
C GLN A 68 15.55 19.70 1.92
N TYR A 69 16.01 19.55 0.69
CA TYR A 69 16.35 18.24 0.16
C TYR A 69 17.53 17.64 0.90
N PRO A 70 17.43 16.43 1.47
CA PRO A 70 18.56 15.80 2.17
C PRO A 70 19.73 15.47 1.24
N HIS A 71 19.52 15.41 -0.06
CA HIS A 71 20.56 15.14 -1.07
C HIS A 71 21.22 16.41 -1.61
N TYR A 72 20.62 17.60 -1.40
CA TYR A 72 21.11 18.87 -1.91
C TYR A 72 20.94 19.96 -0.84
N GLY A 73 21.96 20.16 -0.02
CA GLY A 73 21.93 21.19 1.03
C GLY A 73 21.69 22.59 0.45
N GLY A 74 20.83 23.36 1.09
CA GLY A 74 20.49 24.71 0.69
C GLY A 74 19.41 24.81 -0.40
N VAL A 75 18.81 23.69 -0.85
CA VAL A 75 17.74 23.68 -1.83
C VAL A 75 16.43 23.27 -1.15
N ASP A 76 15.43 24.15 -1.22
CA ASP A 76 14.11 23.91 -0.68
C ASP A 76 13.40 22.77 -1.38
N VAL A 77 12.63 21.95 -0.62
CA VAL A 77 11.83 20.87 -1.19
C VAL A 77 10.68 21.45 -2.00
N LYS A 78 10.71 21.20 -3.32
CA LYS A 78 9.64 21.54 -4.27
C LYS A 78 8.80 20.31 -4.65
N TYR A 79 8.55 19.44 -3.68
CA TYR A 79 7.85 18.18 -3.84
C TYR A 79 6.86 17.99 -2.68
N HIS A 80 5.86 17.16 -2.85
CA HIS A 80 4.93 16.85 -1.77
C HIS A 80 5.64 15.98 -0.71
N PHE A 81 5.93 16.55 0.43
CA PHE A 81 6.70 15.91 1.50
C PHE A 81 5.87 15.50 2.73
N MET A 82 4.58 15.77 2.73
CA MET A 82 3.74 15.53 3.91
C MET A 82 3.69 14.06 4.32
N PHE A 83 3.71 13.14 3.34
CA PHE A 83 3.80 11.70 3.61
C PHE A 83 5.08 11.36 4.40
N GLN A 84 6.23 11.84 3.92
CA GLN A 84 7.53 11.61 4.54
C GLN A 84 7.62 12.29 5.91
N PHE A 85 7.00 13.44 6.06
CA PHE A 85 6.90 14.14 7.33
C PHE A 85 6.11 13.33 8.37
N TYR A 86 4.91 12.83 8.02
CA TYR A 86 4.14 11.98 8.93
C TYR A 86 4.86 10.67 9.28
N ALA A 87 5.49 10.02 8.30
CA ALA A 87 6.30 8.83 8.56
C ALA A 87 7.49 9.16 9.49
N GLY A 88 8.13 10.33 9.29
CA GLY A 88 9.19 10.83 10.15
C GLY A 88 8.73 11.11 11.59
N ILE A 89 7.53 11.64 11.79
CA ILE A 89 6.95 11.81 13.13
C ILE A 89 6.77 10.45 13.82
N LEU A 90 6.23 9.46 13.11
CA LEU A 90 6.06 8.11 13.67
C LEU A 90 7.40 7.47 14.02
N GLU A 91 8.41 7.65 13.17
CA GLU A 91 9.77 7.18 13.45
C GLU A 91 10.39 7.92 14.66
N TYR A 92 10.22 9.22 14.76
CA TYR A 92 10.66 10.01 15.92
C TYR A 92 10.01 9.54 17.23
N LEU A 93 8.76 9.09 17.17
CA LEU A 93 8.04 8.51 18.30
C LEU A 93 8.45 7.06 18.62
N GLY A 94 9.42 6.50 17.92
CA GLY A 94 10.02 5.17 18.19
C GLY A 94 9.47 4.05 17.29
N MET A 95 8.66 4.35 16.27
CA MET A 95 8.23 3.34 15.30
C MET A 95 9.36 3.04 14.32
N ARG A 96 9.53 1.77 13.91
CA ARG A 96 10.49 1.43 12.84
C ARG A 96 10.06 2.09 11.54
N ILE A 97 11.04 2.52 10.74
CA ILE A 97 10.80 3.26 9.49
C ILE A 97 9.93 2.50 8.49
N ASP A 98 10.14 1.19 8.35
CA ASP A 98 9.37 0.32 7.47
C ASP A 98 7.90 0.21 7.91
N ILE A 99 7.66 0.08 9.21
CA ILE A 99 6.30 0.05 9.77
C ILE A 99 5.61 1.40 9.59
N ALA A 100 6.31 2.51 9.88
CA ALA A 100 5.78 3.86 9.74
C ALA A 100 5.38 4.15 8.28
N PHE A 101 6.26 3.81 7.33
CA PHE A 101 6.02 3.96 5.91
C PHE A 101 4.83 3.12 5.43
N ASN A 102 4.86 1.82 5.73
CA ASN A 102 3.84 0.87 5.28
C ASN A 102 2.47 1.16 5.89
N LEU A 103 2.41 1.56 7.15
CA LEU A 103 1.16 1.86 7.83
C LEU A 103 0.43 3.04 7.18
N ILE A 104 1.13 4.14 6.90
CA ILE A 104 0.54 5.32 6.27
C ILE A 104 0.13 4.99 4.84
N SER A 105 0.99 4.29 4.08
CA SER A 105 0.69 3.86 2.72
C SER A 105 -0.55 2.96 2.66
N ALA A 106 -0.59 1.94 3.52
CA ALA A 106 -1.71 1.02 3.59
C ALA A 106 -3.01 1.70 4.03
N ALA A 107 -2.95 2.58 5.03
CA ALA A 107 -4.11 3.33 5.48
C ALA A 107 -4.67 4.25 4.39
N SER A 108 -3.79 4.93 3.63
CA SER A 108 -4.19 5.81 2.54
C SER A 108 -4.84 5.05 1.39
N LEU A 109 -4.24 3.95 0.94
CA LEU A 109 -4.80 3.11 -0.11
C LEU A 109 -6.11 2.46 0.34
N TRP A 110 -6.16 1.96 1.57
CA TRP A 110 -7.37 1.38 2.13
C TRP A 110 -8.51 2.38 2.20
N ALA A 111 -8.26 3.61 2.68
CA ALA A 111 -9.27 4.67 2.75
C ALA A 111 -9.80 5.02 1.34
N PHE A 112 -8.92 5.10 0.35
CA PHE A 112 -9.32 5.31 -1.05
C PHE A 112 -10.21 4.18 -1.57
N LEU A 113 -9.86 2.92 -1.31
CA LEU A 113 -10.65 1.77 -1.78
C LEU A 113 -11.99 1.64 -1.05
N VAL A 114 -12.05 2.00 0.21
CA VAL A 114 -13.31 2.11 0.97
C VAL A 114 -14.22 3.18 0.34
N MET A 115 -13.68 4.34 0.01
CA MET A 115 -14.44 5.39 -0.68
C MET A 115 -14.91 4.93 -2.07
N LEU A 116 -14.05 4.26 -2.84
CA LEU A 116 -14.40 3.69 -4.14
C LEU A 116 -15.54 2.68 -4.03
N TYR A 117 -15.48 1.79 -3.04
CA TYR A 117 -16.55 0.83 -2.74
C TYR A 117 -17.87 1.53 -2.46
N PHE A 118 -17.90 2.49 -1.53
CA PHE A 118 -19.13 3.19 -1.17
C PHE A 118 -19.66 4.03 -2.32
N PHE A 119 -18.80 4.66 -3.10
CA PHE A 119 -19.19 5.42 -4.29
C PHE A 119 -19.89 4.52 -5.31
N ALA A 120 -19.28 3.38 -5.66
CA ALA A 120 -19.83 2.42 -6.60
C ALA A 120 -21.17 1.81 -6.09
N LYS A 121 -21.22 1.47 -4.80
CA LYS A 121 -22.42 0.96 -4.13
C LYS A 121 -23.55 2.00 -4.14
N GLN A 122 -23.25 3.27 -3.89
CA GLN A 122 -24.25 4.34 -3.84
C GLN A 122 -24.82 4.64 -5.23
N LEU A 123 -24.02 4.61 -6.28
CA LEU A 123 -24.46 4.83 -7.65
C LEU A 123 -25.39 3.72 -8.17
N THR A 124 -25.14 2.47 -7.75
CA THR A 124 -25.82 1.30 -8.32
C THR A 124 -26.83 0.63 -7.39
N GLY A 125 -26.70 0.87 -6.08
CA GLY A 125 -27.49 0.18 -5.04
C GLY A 125 -27.00 -1.24 -4.71
N TYR A 126 -25.96 -1.76 -5.39
CA TYR A 126 -25.51 -3.15 -5.25
C TYR A 126 -24.16 -3.25 -4.52
N ILE A 127 -24.10 -4.08 -3.47
CA ILE A 127 -22.87 -4.42 -2.74
C ILE A 127 -21.83 -5.07 -3.67
N SER A 128 -22.29 -5.97 -4.55
CA SER A 128 -21.43 -6.67 -5.52
C SER A 128 -20.66 -5.71 -6.43
N VAL A 129 -21.27 -4.62 -6.86
CA VAL A 129 -20.61 -3.62 -7.71
C VAL A 129 -19.51 -2.91 -6.91
N GLY A 130 -19.74 -2.60 -5.63
CA GLY A 130 -18.71 -2.05 -4.75
C GLY A 130 -17.51 -2.99 -4.63
N VAL A 131 -17.73 -4.27 -4.38
CA VAL A 131 -16.66 -5.29 -4.29
C VAL A 131 -15.90 -5.42 -5.62
N ILE A 132 -16.62 -5.55 -6.74
CA ILE A 132 -16.02 -5.67 -8.08
C ILE A 132 -15.18 -4.44 -8.40
N SER A 133 -15.61 -3.23 -8.03
CA SER A 133 -14.84 -2.00 -8.26
C SER A 133 -13.50 -2.01 -7.54
N VAL A 134 -13.44 -2.52 -6.31
CA VAL A 134 -12.20 -2.70 -5.56
C VAL A 134 -11.29 -3.73 -6.23
N ILE A 135 -11.85 -4.88 -6.66
CA ILE A 135 -11.07 -5.92 -7.36
C ILE A 135 -10.51 -5.38 -8.67
N MET A 136 -11.33 -4.68 -9.46
CA MET A 136 -10.91 -4.09 -10.73
C MET A 136 -9.81 -3.04 -10.57
N PHE A 137 -9.75 -2.35 -9.42
CA PHE A 137 -8.64 -1.45 -9.12
C PHE A 137 -7.29 -2.18 -9.14
N PHE A 138 -7.21 -3.37 -8.56
CA PHE A 138 -5.98 -4.18 -8.58
C PHE A 138 -5.71 -4.82 -9.96
N CYS A 139 -6.73 -5.06 -10.76
CA CYS A 139 -6.61 -5.66 -12.09
C CYS A 139 -6.36 -4.66 -13.24
N ARG A 140 -6.09 -3.38 -12.92
CA ARG A 140 -6.03 -2.28 -13.91
C ARG A 140 -4.79 -2.29 -14.81
N SER A 141 -3.74 -3.02 -14.45
CA SER A 141 -2.40 -2.82 -15.01
C SER A 141 -2.21 -3.52 -16.35
N SER A 142 -2.42 -4.82 -16.40
CA SER A 142 -2.37 -5.64 -17.62
C SER A 142 -2.88 -7.04 -17.35
N PHE A 143 -3.18 -7.77 -18.42
CA PHE A 143 -3.49 -9.20 -18.31
C PHE A 143 -2.25 -10.08 -18.07
N ALA A 144 -1.04 -9.52 -18.00
CA ALA A 144 0.19 -10.29 -17.82
C ALA A 144 0.21 -11.10 -16.52
N GLY A 145 -0.39 -10.59 -15.44
CA GLY A 145 -0.52 -11.35 -14.19
C GLY A 145 -1.49 -12.52 -14.32
N LEU A 146 -2.57 -12.36 -15.09
CA LEU A 146 -3.51 -13.44 -15.38
C LEU A 146 -2.84 -14.51 -16.25
N ASP A 147 -2.07 -14.11 -17.25
CA ASP A 147 -1.31 -15.02 -18.11
C ASP A 147 -0.29 -15.84 -17.28
N LYS A 148 0.47 -15.18 -16.40
CA LYS A 148 1.39 -15.87 -15.48
C LYS A 148 0.68 -16.81 -14.51
N LEU A 149 -0.47 -16.40 -13.97
CA LEU A 149 -1.29 -17.26 -13.13
C LEU A 149 -1.76 -18.51 -13.90
N VAL A 150 -2.26 -18.33 -15.11
CA VAL A 150 -2.69 -19.44 -15.99
C VAL A 150 -1.51 -20.36 -16.31
N GLN A 151 -0.34 -19.82 -16.62
CA GLN A 151 0.87 -20.60 -16.84
C GLN A 151 1.28 -21.38 -15.58
N ALA A 152 1.27 -20.79 -14.41
CA ALA A 152 1.57 -21.46 -13.15
C ALA A 152 0.60 -22.62 -12.85
N VAL A 153 -0.70 -22.41 -13.13
CA VAL A 153 -1.72 -23.46 -12.97
C VAL A 153 -1.48 -24.61 -13.96
N ILE A 154 -1.11 -24.32 -15.20
CA ILE A 154 -0.89 -25.34 -16.25
C ILE A 154 0.44 -26.09 -16.02
N SER A 155 1.52 -25.39 -15.68
CA SER A 155 2.85 -25.96 -15.49
C SER A 155 3.07 -26.57 -14.09
N GLY A 156 2.28 -26.15 -13.10
CA GLY A 156 2.50 -26.48 -11.68
C GLY A 156 3.68 -25.73 -11.05
N ASP A 157 4.32 -24.80 -11.77
CA ASP A 157 5.47 -24.02 -11.31
C ASP A 157 5.01 -22.77 -10.55
N TRP A 158 4.67 -22.96 -9.29
CA TRP A 158 4.28 -21.89 -8.38
C TRP A 158 5.48 -21.07 -7.88
N GLU A 159 6.67 -21.63 -7.88
CA GLU A 159 7.88 -20.93 -7.45
C GLU A 159 8.21 -19.80 -8.43
N SER A 160 8.15 -20.06 -9.73
CA SER A 160 8.29 -19.02 -10.77
C SER A 160 7.19 -17.97 -10.69
N PHE A 161 5.96 -18.33 -10.37
CA PHE A 161 4.88 -17.38 -10.15
C PHE A 161 5.19 -16.46 -8.99
N TRP A 162 5.56 -16.99 -7.84
CA TRP A 162 5.84 -16.21 -6.63
C TRP A 162 7.12 -15.38 -6.73
N SER A 163 8.15 -15.84 -7.42
CA SER A 163 9.37 -15.05 -7.68
C SER A 163 9.11 -13.82 -8.57
N ASN A 164 8.02 -13.83 -9.33
CA ASN A 164 7.56 -12.70 -10.14
C ASN A 164 6.51 -11.80 -9.44
N VAL A 165 6.28 -11.96 -8.13
CA VAL A 165 5.32 -11.16 -7.33
C VAL A 165 5.73 -9.69 -7.20
N GLU A 166 6.91 -9.28 -7.64
CA GLU A 166 7.24 -7.87 -7.96
C GLU A 166 6.15 -7.19 -8.80
N PHE A 167 5.39 -7.99 -9.51
CA PHE A 167 4.20 -7.61 -10.23
C PHE A 167 3.10 -6.98 -9.34
N ILE A 168 2.94 -7.41 -8.10
CA ILE A 168 1.98 -6.84 -7.14
C ILE A 168 2.50 -5.49 -6.62
N GLY A 169 3.80 -5.34 -6.41
CA GLY A 169 4.43 -4.07 -6.04
C GLY A 169 4.28 -2.97 -7.10
N TYR A 170 4.21 -3.34 -8.38
CA TYR A 170 4.03 -2.39 -9.49
C TYR A 170 2.62 -1.79 -9.56
N THR A 171 1.63 -2.41 -8.95
CA THR A 171 0.24 -1.94 -8.95
C THR A 171 -0.11 -1.05 -7.75
N ALA A 172 0.81 -0.89 -6.80
CA ALA A 172 0.57 -0.17 -5.54
C ALA A 172 1.07 1.29 -5.54
N HIS A 173 1.60 1.80 -6.68
CA HIS A 173 2.06 3.18 -6.84
C HIS A 173 1.08 4.05 -7.58
#